data_16d157d36fc33e60849afc1917dd8913
#
_entry.id   16d157d36fc33e60849afc1917dd8913
#
_cell.length_a   1.000
_cell.length_b   1.000
_cell.length_c   1.000
_cell.angle_alpha   90.00
_cell.angle_beta   90.00
_cell.angle_gamma   90.00
#
_symmetry.space_group_name_H-M   'P 1'
#
loop_
_entity.id
_entity.type
_entity.pdbx_description
1 polymer ?
#
loop_
_entity_poly.entity_id
_entity_poly.type
_entity_poly.pdbx_seq_one_letter_code
_entity_poly.pdbx_strand_id
1 'polypeptide(L)'
;MATSKDGFHFERVSDVPVFGPSEDGPDSGCVEDPRIVKYDTEYYITYAYRPYAPGQYWNFSHDEVLLPDCGSDAPMALRKNLGNTGLAVTTDFREFKRLGRLTSPVLDDRDVILFPEKVQGKYVMLHRPKEYIGGEYGVDYPSIWMKFSDDLLNWEDKESH
;
A
#
# COMPACT_ATOMS: atom_id res chain seq x y z
N MET A 1 -6.42 -1.03 -18.23
CA MET A 1 -5.49 -2.18 -18.39
C MET A 1 -4.93 -2.17 -19.80
N ALA A 2 -3.65 -2.55 -19.96
CA ALA A 2 -3.03 -2.79 -21.25
C ALA A 2 -2.33 -4.14 -21.23
N THR A 3 -2.19 -4.79 -22.38
CA THR A 3 -1.51 -6.09 -22.54
C THR A 3 -0.42 -5.99 -23.60
N SER A 4 0.59 -6.83 -23.49
CA SER A 4 1.68 -6.92 -24.44
C SER A 4 2.12 -8.39 -24.62
N LYS A 5 2.62 -8.72 -25.80
CA LYS A 5 3.21 -10.04 -26.09
C LYS A 5 4.74 -10.02 -25.96
N ASP A 6 5.35 -8.87 -26.05
CA ASP A 6 6.81 -8.68 -26.11
C ASP A 6 7.37 -7.76 -25.03
N GLY A 7 6.50 -7.13 -24.20
CA GLY A 7 6.90 -6.19 -23.16
C GLY A 7 7.23 -4.77 -23.66
N PHE A 8 7.18 -4.53 -24.99
CA PHE A 8 7.50 -3.24 -25.61
C PHE A 8 6.29 -2.59 -26.27
N HIS A 9 5.44 -3.38 -26.92
CA HIS A 9 4.25 -2.92 -27.61
C HIS A 9 3.02 -3.27 -26.78
N PHE A 10 2.29 -2.27 -26.33
CA PHE A 10 1.13 -2.43 -25.46
C PHE A 10 -0.17 -2.06 -26.18
N GLU A 11 -1.15 -2.93 -26.09
CA GLU A 11 -2.52 -2.68 -26.53
C GLU A 11 -3.41 -2.38 -25.32
N ARG A 12 -4.13 -1.25 -25.36
CA ARG A 12 -5.09 -0.90 -24.34
C ARG A 12 -6.31 -1.82 -24.44
N VAL A 13 -6.62 -2.52 -23.37
CA VAL A 13 -7.75 -3.47 -23.28
C VAL A 13 -9.02 -2.81 -22.73
N SER A 14 -8.85 -1.77 -21.88
CA SER A 14 -9.95 -1.06 -21.25
C SER A 14 -9.59 0.39 -20.99
N ASP A 15 -10.53 1.30 -21.23
CA ASP A 15 -10.44 2.72 -20.88
C ASP A 15 -10.85 2.98 -19.44
N VAL A 16 -11.47 1.98 -18.78
CA VAL A 16 -11.86 2.06 -17.38
C VAL A 16 -10.78 1.37 -16.53
N PRO A 17 -10.39 1.93 -15.37
CA PRO A 17 -9.51 1.27 -14.43
C PRO A 17 -10.08 -0.09 -14.01
N VAL A 18 -9.25 -1.13 -14.00
CA VAL A 18 -9.67 -2.48 -13.58
C VAL A 18 -9.65 -2.64 -12.06
N PHE A 19 -8.91 -1.78 -11.38
CA PHE A 19 -8.85 -1.70 -9.93
C PHE A 19 -8.74 -0.22 -9.54
N GLY A 20 -9.65 0.24 -8.71
CA GLY A 20 -9.73 1.64 -8.30
C GLY A 20 -10.15 1.77 -6.84
N PRO A 21 -10.33 3.00 -6.34
CA PRO A 21 -10.82 3.25 -5.00
C PRO A 21 -12.14 2.50 -4.71
N SER A 22 -12.32 2.07 -3.46
CA SER A 22 -13.61 1.54 -3.01
C SER A 22 -14.61 2.68 -2.77
N GLU A 23 -15.90 2.38 -2.81
CA GLU A 23 -16.95 3.38 -2.54
C GLU A 23 -16.89 3.86 -1.08
N ASP A 24 -16.81 2.92 -0.12
CA ASP A 24 -16.89 3.20 1.32
C ASP A 24 -15.69 2.70 2.14
N GLY A 25 -14.64 2.22 1.48
CA GLY A 25 -13.49 1.61 2.15
C GLY A 25 -12.44 2.61 2.62
N PRO A 26 -11.45 2.12 3.35
CA PRO A 26 -10.33 2.96 3.78
C PRO A 26 -9.48 3.48 2.63
N ASP A 27 -9.62 2.92 1.44
CA ASP A 27 -8.94 3.28 0.20
C ASP A 27 -9.83 4.08 -0.77
N SER A 28 -10.88 4.72 -0.25
CA SER A 28 -11.85 5.47 -1.06
C SER A 28 -11.28 6.75 -1.68
N GLY A 29 -10.18 7.29 -1.16
CA GLY A 29 -9.59 8.51 -1.68
C GLY A 29 -8.71 8.29 -2.91
N CYS A 30 -7.86 7.29 -2.88
CA CYS A 30 -7.02 6.91 -4.01
C CYS A 30 -6.43 5.52 -3.86
N VAL A 31 -6.06 4.93 -5.00
CA VAL A 31 -5.31 3.67 -5.12
C VAL A 31 -4.20 3.91 -6.13
N GLU A 32 -2.96 3.68 -5.71
CA GLU A 32 -1.77 4.02 -6.49
C GLU A 32 -0.61 3.03 -6.25
N ASP A 33 0.45 3.13 -7.04
CA ASP A 33 1.72 2.41 -6.87
C ASP A 33 1.62 0.89 -6.70
N PRO A 34 0.98 0.16 -7.62
CA PRO A 34 0.85 -1.28 -7.50
C PRO A 34 2.19 -2.00 -7.62
N ARG A 35 2.40 -3.02 -6.78
CA ARG A 35 3.49 -4.00 -6.89
C ARG A 35 2.88 -5.38 -6.94
N ILE A 36 3.29 -6.19 -7.91
CA ILE A 36 2.68 -7.49 -8.19
C ILE A 36 3.68 -8.59 -7.92
N VAL A 37 3.26 -9.61 -7.19
CA VAL A 37 3.98 -10.86 -6.98
C VAL A 37 3.06 -12.03 -7.24
N LYS A 38 3.60 -13.13 -7.75
CA LYS A 38 2.83 -14.35 -7.98
C LYS A 38 3.24 -15.42 -6.99
N TYR A 39 2.24 -15.99 -6.29
CA TYR A 39 2.41 -17.21 -5.52
C TYR A 39 1.45 -18.27 -6.08
N ASP A 40 2.00 -19.40 -6.46
CA ASP A 40 1.25 -20.49 -7.12
C ASP A 40 0.45 -20.01 -8.34
N THR A 41 -0.87 -20.00 -8.25
CA THR A 41 -1.78 -19.61 -9.34
C THR A 41 -2.38 -18.21 -9.17
N GLU A 42 -2.07 -17.53 -8.06
CA GLU A 42 -2.65 -16.24 -7.68
C GLU A 42 -1.62 -15.11 -7.78
N TYR A 43 -2.09 -13.94 -8.17
CA TYR A 43 -1.32 -12.70 -8.19
C TYR A 43 -1.74 -11.83 -7.01
N TYR A 44 -0.78 -11.53 -6.16
CA TYR A 44 -0.94 -10.65 -5.00
C TYR A 44 -0.43 -9.27 -5.36
N ILE A 45 -1.22 -8.26 -5.05
CA ILE A 45 -0.94 -6.88 -5.42
C ILE A 45 -0.93 -6.05 -4.14
N THR A 46 0.24 -5.52 -3.79
CA THR A 46 0.33 -4.44 -2.82
C THR A 46 0.06 -3.13 -3.53
N TYR A 47 -0.71 -2.25 -2.91
CA TYR A 47 -1.04 -0.95 -3.46
C TYR A 47 -1.07 0.10 -2.36
N ALA A 48 -0.56 1.29 -2.66
CA ALA A 48 -0.70 2.42 -1.77
C ALA A 48 -2.12 2.96 -1.85
N TYR A 49 -2.64 3.43 -0.71
CA TYR A 49 -3.96 4.05 -0.66
C TYR A 49 -4.03 5.15 0.41
N ARG A 50 -5.02 6.02 0.26
CA ARG A 50 -5.39 7.05 1.23
C ARG A 50 -6.90 7.10 1.39
N PRO A 51 -7.41 7.47 2.57
CA PRO A 51 -8.85 7.64 2.78
C PRO A 51 -9.43 8.84 2.00
N TYR A 52 -8.62 9.86 1.70
CA TYR A 52 -9.01 11.01 0.91
C TYR A 52 -8.02 11.24 -0.23
N ALA A 53 -8.52 11.71 -1.36
CA ALA A 53 -7.69 12.01 -2.53
C ALA A 53 -6.61 13.06 -2.19
N PRO A 54 -5.33 12.82 -2.47
CA PRO A 54 -4.25 13.72 -2.10
C PRO A 54 -4.45 15.14 -2.65
N GLY A 55 -4.85 15.27 -3.91
CA GLY A 55 -5.06 16.56 -4.56
C GLY A 55 -6.20 17.40 -3.98
N GLN A 56 -7.12 16.79 -3.26
CA GLN A 56 -8.24 17.49 -2.61
C GLN A 56 -7.77 18.33 -1.43
N TYR A 57 -6.69 17.92 -0.78
CA TYR A 57 -6.17 18.55 0.45
C TYR A 57 -4.81 19.20 0.26
N TRP A 58 -4.36 19.38 -0.99
CA TRP A 58 -3.13 20.08 -1.29
C TRP A 58 -3.42 21.51 -1.74
N ASN A 59 -2.90 22.48 -1.00
CA ASN A 59 -2.98 23.89 -1.39
C ASN A 59 -1.73 24.29 -2.19
N PHE A 60 -1.83 24.23 -3.50
CA PHE A 60 -0.72 24.56 -4.41
C PHE A 60 -0.23 26.01 -4.29
N SER A 61 -1.08 26.93 -3.83
CA SER A 61 -0.72 28.34 -3.68
C SER A 61 0.20 28.62 -2.51
N HIS A 62 0.19 27.74 -1.50
CA HIS A 62 0.94 27.90 -0.26
C HIS A 62 1.85 26.72 0.05
N ASP A 63 1.93 25.73 -0.84
CA ASP A 63 2.67 24.47 -0.63
C ASP A 63 2.28 23.78 0.69
N GLU A 64 1.01 23.78 1.00
CA GLU A 64 0.44 23.35 2.27
C GLU A 64 -0.52 22.17 2.07
N VAL A 65 -0.42 21.17 2.97
CA VAL A 65 -1.39 20.07 3.04
C VAL A 65 -2.56 20.50 3.91
N LEU A 66 -3.74 20.59 3.31
CA LEU A 66 -4.99 20.78 4.02
C LEU A 66 -5.43 19.45 4.61
N LEU A 67 -5.63 19.40 5.92
CA LEU A 67 -6.13 18.20 6.59
C LEU A 67 -7.66 18.15 6.51
N PRO A 68 -8.25 16.95 6.39
CA PRO A 68 -9.69 16.78 6.39
C PRO A 68 -10.29 17.23 7.73
N ASP A 69 -11.45 17.89 7.69
CA ASP A 69 -12.25 18.20 8.88
C ASP A 69 -13.13 16.99 9.24
N CYS A 70 -12.58 16.07 9.97
CA CYS A 70 -13.26 14.84 10.38
C CYS A 70 -13.42 14.71 11.91
N GLY A 71 -13.20 15.81 12.65
CA GLY A 71 -13.29 15.82 14.11
C GLY A 71 -12.08 15.20 14.82
N SER A 72 -11.88 15.59 16.08
CA SER A 72 -10.73 15.16 16.89
C SER A 72 -10.74 13.68 17.24
N ASP A 73 -11.91 13.05 17.27
CA ASP A 73 -12.10 11.66 17.70
C ASP A 73 -11.96 10.66 16.55
N ALA A 74 -11.85 11.17 15.32
CA ALA A 74 -11.64 10.29 14.16
C ALA A 74 -10.28 9.60 14.24
N PRO A 75 -10.15 8.37 13.68
CA PRO A 75 -8.87 7.65 13.61
C PRO A 75 -7.77 8.50 12.99
N MET A 76 -6.53 8.32 13.44
CA MET A 76 -5.37 9.07 12.95
C MET A 76 -5.20 8.98 11.44
N ALA A 77 -5.45 7.81 10.86
CA ALA A 77 -5.39 7.61 9.41
C ALA A 77 -6.28 8.59 8.65
N LEU A 78 -7.48 8.86 9.16
CA LEU A 78 -8.41 9.85 8.59
C LEU A 78 -7.92 11.28 8.85
N ARG A 79 -7.64 11.62 10.12
CA ARG A 79 -7.25 12.99 10.50
C ARG A 79 -6.00 13.50 9.78
N LYS A 80 -5.05 12.62 9.48
CA LYS A 80 -3.78 12.95 8.82
C LYS A 80 -3.72 12.53 7.36
N ASN A 81 -4.80 11.95 6.82
CA ASN A 81 -4.81 11.39 5.46
C ASN A 81 -3.57 10.51 5.20
N LEU A 82 -3.28 9.59 6.13
CA LEU A 82 -2.08 8.77 6.07
C LEU A 82 -2.09 7.83 4.86
N GLY A 83 -0.95 7.71 4.20
CA GLY A 83 -0.73 6.69 3.18
C GLY A 83 -0.48 5.34 3.82
N ASN A 84 -1.31 4.36 3.49
CA ASN A 84 -1.15 2.97 3.93
C ASN A 84 -1.02 2.04 2.73
N THR A 85 -0.69 0.77 3.00
CA THR A 85 -0.61 -0.25 1.97
C THR A 85 -1.69 -1.30 2.16
N GLY A 86 -2.45 -1.52 1.11
CA GLY A 86 -3.42 -2.61 0.99
C GLY A 86 -2.86 -3.81 0.24
N LEU A 87 -3.52 -4.95 0.42
CA LEU A 87 -3.29 -6.18 -0.31
C LEU A 87 -4.55 -6.59 -1.05
N ALA A 88 -4.41 -6.89 -2.32
CA ALA A 88 -5.45 -7.50 -3.14
C ALA A 88 -4.93 -8.76 -3.83
N VAL A 89 -5.82 -9.65 -4.21
CA VAL A 89 -5.51 -10.87 -4.96
C VAL A 89 -6.40 -10.98 -6.19
N THR A 90 -5.82 -11.53 -7.26
CA THR A 90 -6.51 -11.85 -8.51
C THR A 90 -5.89 -13.07 -9.18
N THR A 91 -6.66 -13.75 -10.01
CA THR A 91 -6.16 -14.85 -10.87
C THR A 91 -6.11 -14.44 -12.35
N ASP A 92 -6.82 -13.38 -12.73
CA ASP A 92 -7.08 -13.06 -14.14
C ASP A 92 -6.94 -11.56 -14.48
N PHE A 93 -6.62 -10.71 -13.50
CA PHE A 93 -6.57 -9.25 -13.62
C PHE A 93 -7.88 -8.58 -14.09
N ARG A 94 -9.02 -9.27 -13.88
CA ARG A 94 -10.36 -8.74 -14.15
C ARG A 94 -11.15 -8.58 -12.86
N GLU A 95 -11.11 -9.59 -12.02
CA GLU A 95 -11.72 -9.57 -10.70
C GLU A 95 -10.63 -9.50 -9.62
N PHE A 96 -10.82 -8.59 -8.67
CA PHE A 96 -9.90 -8.37 -7.57
C PHE A 96 -10.61 -8.51 -6.24
N LYS A 97 -10.02 -9.28 -5.34
CA LYS A 97 -10.47 -9.37 -3.96
C LYS A 97 -9.51 -8.61 -3.06
N ARG A 98 -10.00 -7.60 -2.35
CA ARG A 98 -9.24 -6.93 -1.28
C ARG A 98 -9.11 -7.86 -0.08
N LEU A 99 -7.88 -8.06 0.39
CA LEU A 99 -7.60 -8.92 1.54
C LEU A 99 -7.44 -8.12 2.84
N GLY A 100 -7.11 -6.84 2.73
CA GLY A 100 -6.98 -5.96 3.88
C GLY A 100 -5.75 -5.07 3.81
N ARG A 101 -5.43 -4.44 4.95
CA ARG A 101 -4.27 -3.58 5.12
C ARG A 101 -3.07 -4.39 5.59
N LEU A 102 -1.90 -4.08 5.06
CA LEU A 102 -0.63 -4.69 5.44
C LEU A 102 0.14 -3.88 6.50
N THR A 103 -0.06 -2.56 6.52
CA THR A 103 0.73 -1.63 7.35
C THR A 103 -0.07 -1.09 8.53
N SER A 104 0.60 -0.53 9.53
CA SER A 104 -0.06 0.05 10.70
C SER A 104 -0.95 1.24 10.32
N PRO A 105 -2.18 1.35 10.90
CA PRO A 105 -3.08 2.47 10.60
C PRO A 105 -2.62 3.82 11.14
N VAL A 106 -1.59 3.83 11.97
CA VAL A 106 -1.08 5.05 12.60
C VAL A 106 0.24 5.55 11.99
N LEU A 107 0.73 4.85 10.94
CA LEU A 107 1.98 5.17 10.25
C LEU A 107 1.70 5.56 8.79
N ASP A 108 2.53 6.43 8.23
CA ASP A 108 2.62 6.64 6.77
C ASP A 108 3.59 5.61 6.19
N ASP A 109 3.05 4.49 5.70
CA ASP A 109 3.82 3.34 5.23
C ASP A 109 3.17 2.71 4.00
N ARG A 110 3.55 3.20 2.82
CA ARG A 110 2.89 2.91 1.54
C ARG A 110 3.76 2.28 0.46
N ASP A 111 5.04 2.07 0.73
CA ASP A 111 5.98 1.52 -0.26
C ASP A 111 6.31 0.05 0.05
N VAL A 112 5.29 -0.79 0.23
CA VAL A 112 5.49 -2.20 0.57
C VAL A 112 5.76 -3.04 -0.67
N ILE A 113 6.81 -3.87 -0.59
CA ILE A 113 7.17 -4.85 -1.60
C ILE A 113 7.17 -6.24 -0.95
N LEU A 114 6.46 -7.19 -1.56
CA LEU A 114 6.53 -8.59 -1.18
C LEU A 114 7.67 -9.28 -1.94
N PHE A 115 8.38 -10.20 -1.30
CA PHE A 115 9.33 -11.07 -1.97
C PHE A 115 8.58 -12.06 -2.87
N PRO A 116 9.12 -12.40 -4.05
CA PRO A 116 8.46 -13.32 -4.98
C PRO A 116 8.45 -14.77 -4.48
N GLU A 117 9.25 -15.09 -3.47
CA GLU A 117 9.41 -16.42 -2.89
C GLU A 117 9.44 -16.34 -1.36
N LYS A 118 9.03 -17.42 -0.72
CA LYS A 118 9.16 -17.56 0.74
C LYS A 118 10.62 -17.73 1.14
N VAL A 119 11.04 -17.04 2.18
CA VAL A 119 12.35 -17.19 2.80
C VAL A 119 12.19 -17.98 4.09
N GLN A 120 12.84 -19.11 4.18
CA GLN A 120 12.71 -20.04 5.33
C GLN A 120 11.26 -20.42 5.65
N GLY A 121 10.43 -20.59 4.61
CA GLY A 121 9.03 -20.97 4.73
C GLY A 121 8.07 -19.82 5.04
N LYS A 122 8.54 -18.59 5.26
CA LYS A 122 7.72 -17.42 5.55
C LYS A 122 7.63 -16.46 4.36
N TYR A 123 6.51 -15.78 4.23
CA TYR A 123 6.40 -14.62 3.37
C TYR A 123 7.21 -13.46 3.96
N VAL A 124 7.80 -12.66 3.09
CA VAL A 124 8.65 -11.52 3.48
C VAL A 124 8.14 -10.27 2.81
N MET A 125 8.06 -9.19 3.57
CA MET A 125 7.84 -7.86 3.00
C MET A 125 8.98 -6.91 3.37
N LEU A 126 9.26 -6.01 2.46
CA LEU A 126 10.02 -4.79 2.72
C LEU A 126 9.03 -3.63 2.83
N HIS A 127 9.19 -2.80 3.85
CA HIS A 127 8.35 -1.62 4.05
C HIS A 127 9.19 -0.44 4.57
N ARG A 128 8.64 0.78 4.53
CA ARG A 128 9.37 1.99 4.89
C ARG A 128 8.48 2.97 5.65
N PRO A 129 8.14 2.68 6.91
CA PRO A 129 7.40 3.62 7.74
C PRO A 129 8.23 4.90 7.96
N LYS A 130 7.62 6.04 7.72
CA LYS A 130 8.31 7.33 7.83
C LYS A 130 8.64 7.70 9.27
N GLU A 131 7.91 7.16 10.20
CA GLU A 131 8.04 7.42 11.62
C GLU A 131 9.15 6.60 12.30
N TYR A 132 9.69 5.57 11.63
CA TYR A 132 10.76 4.73 12.19
C TYR A 132 12.13 5.39 12.02
N ILE A 133 12.35 6.46 12.78
CA ILE A 133 13.61 7.25 12.82
C ILE A 133 13.95 7.63 14.26
N GLY A 134 15.23 7.90 14.51
CA GLY A 134 15.75 8.31 15.80
C GLY A 134 16.41 7.17 16.59
N GLY A 135 16.85 7.49 17.81
CA GLY A 135 17.66 6.55 18.63
C GLY A 135 16.94 5.25 19.00
N GLU A 136 15.63 5.26 19.05
CA GLU A 136 14.78 4.08 19.27
C GLU A 136 14.93 3.04 18.16
N TYR A 137 15.11 3.52 16.92
CA TYR A 137 15.24 2.67 15.72
C TYR A 137 16.69 2.56 15.22
N GLY A 138 17.61 3.31 15.82
CA GLY A 138 19.02 3.30 15.44
C GLY A 138 19.32 3.90 14.05
N VAL A 139 18.40 4.69 13.49
CA VAL A 139 18.54 5.32 12.17
C VAL A 139 18.09 6.78 12.22
N ASP A 140 18.79 7.64 11.47
CA ASP A 140 18.51 9.09 11.42
C ASP A 140 17.54 9.47 10.27
N TYR A 141 17.25 8.53 9.37
CA TYR A 141 16.42 8.73 8.17
C TYR A 141 15.46 7.57 7.98
N PRO A 142 14.32 7.76 7.29
CA PRO A 142 13.42 6.67 6.94
C PRO A 142 14.18 5.56 6.20
N SER A 143 14.13 4.36 6.74
CA SER A 143 14.88 3.19 6.28
C SER A 143 13.95 2.08 5.84
N ILE A 144 14.48 1.13 5.07
CA ILE A 144 13.73 -0.06 4.65
C ILE A 144 13.83 -1.11 5.75
N TRP A 145 12.68 -1.58 6.18
CA TRP A 145 12.53 -2.62 7.20
C TRP A 145 11.99 -3.90 6.61
N MET A 146 12.26 -5.01 7.25
CA MET A 146 11.81 -6.33 6.82
C MET A 146 10.89 -6.95 7.86
N LYS A 147 9.76 -7.50 7.41
CA LYS A 147 8.84 -8.28 8.26
C LYS A 147 8.56 -9.64 7.64
N PHE A 148 8.18 -10.58 8.49
CA PHE A 148 7.87 -11.95 8.14
C PHE A 148 6.43 -12.29 8.49
N SER A 149 5.81 -13.18 7.69
CA SER A 149 4.44 -13.65 7.92
C SER A 149 4.29 -15.11 7.48
N ASP A 150 3.41 -15.84 8.15
CA ASP A 150 3.03 -17.18 7.75
C ASP A 150 1.87 -17.19 6.75
N ASP A 151 1.07 -16.10 6.67
CA ASP A 151 -0.21 -16.08 5.96
C ASP A 151 -0.47 -14.82 5.09
N LEU A 152 0.49 -13.92 4.93
CA LEU A 152 0.38 -12.64 4.22
C LEU A 152 -0.51 -11.56 4.90
N LEU A 153 -1.24 -11.87 5.93
CA LEU A 153 -2.17 -10.95 6.59
C LEU A 153 -1.69 -10.55 7.99
N ASN A 154 -1.07 -11.50 8.69
CA ASN A 154 -0.54 -11.27 10.04
C ASN A 154 0.98 -11.16 9.98
N TRP A 155 1.49 -9.94 10.12
CA TRP A 155 2.91 -9.64 10.04
C TRP A 155 3.51 -9.51 11.45
N GLU A 156 4.60 -10.21 11.68
CA GLU A 156 5.29 -10.17 12.97
C GLU A 156 5.78 -8.75 13.27
N ASP A 157 5.45 -8.26 14.48
CA ASP A 157 5.95 -6.98 14.98
C ASP A 157 7.38 -7.07 15.53
N LYS A 158 8.05 -8.19 15.34
CA LYS A 158 9.45 -8.32 15.73
C LYS A 158 10.31 -7.54 14.75
N GLU A 159 10.67 -6.35 15.19
CA GLU A 159 11.78 -5.60 14.66
C GLU A 159 13.03 -6.46 14.78
N SER A 160 13.36 -7.18 13.71
CA SER A 160 14.67 -7.83 13.62
C SER A 160 15.65 -6.77 13.14
N HIS A 161 16.41 -6.25 14.09
CA HIS A 161 17.61 -5.45 13.83
C HIS A 161 18.67 -6.28 13.10
#